data_e45b53b5cf650317ace015e15edb01cc
#
_entry.id   e45b53b5cf650317ace015e15edb01cc
#
_cell.length_a   1.000
_cell.length_b   1.000
_cell.length_c   1.000
_cell.angle_alpha   90.00
_cell.angle_beta   90.00
_cell.angle_gamma   90.00
#
_symmetry.space_group_name_H-M   'P 1'
#
loop_
_entity.id
_entity.type
_entity.pdbx_description
1 polymer ?
#
loop_
_entity_poly.entity_id
_entity_poly.type
_entity_poly.pdbx_seq_one_letter_code
_entity_poly.pdbx_strand_id
1 'polypeptide(L)'
;MKKWLVLFILPVYMISFSGDFASAKDDNVQSDQQNVLPLARAHAHNDYEHTLPLYNALEHGFTSVEADVWLVNGELLVAHDKDKVQTDRTLKSLYLDPLMTKVQENDGAVYKDYDHEFILWIDIKSEDEATYLAIDKQLREYERMLTKFAPSGVKPGAITVYISGNRPRTYMENQTVRYAAYDGRMSDLNSGASSEFIPVLSDNWTKHFTWLGVGPMPQVEREKLNSIVTTAHANGQKVRFWATPDLPTPAREALWKELLEANVDFINTDYLADLEEFLKKNDPQPSEPQITFKNKRS
;
A
#
# COMPACT_ATOMS: atom_id res chain seq x y z
N MET A 1 44.70 6.94 -84.65
CA MET A 1 44.75 7.94 -83.59
C MET A 1 44.71 7.22 -82.25
N LYS A 2 45.86 7.06 -81.61
CA LYS A 2 46.00 6.33 -80.34
C LYS A 2 45.85 7.36 -79.24
N LYS A 3 44.81 7.18 -78.33
CA LYS A 3 44.61 7.96 -77.12
C LYS A 3 45.42 7.28 -75.99
N TRP A 4 46.38 8.01 -75.43
CA TRP A 4 47.11 7.57 -74.24
C TRP A 4 46.31 7.93 -72.98
N LEU A 5 46.12 6.93 -72.16
CA LEU A 5 45.47 7.09 -70.83
C LEU A 5 46.61 7.25 -69.81
N VAL A 6 46.71 8.43 -69.21
CA VAL A 6 47.70 8.69 -68.14
C VAL A 6 47.05 8.33 -66.83
N LEU A 7 47.60 7.32 -66.13
CA LEU A 7 47.17 6.89 -64.85
C LEU A 7 47.95 7.68 -63.78
N PHE A 8 47.26 8.55 -63.04
CA PHE A 8 47.77 9.20 -61.82
C PHE A 8 47.66 8.28 -60.62
N ILE A 9 48.80 7.82 -60.08
CA ILE A 9 48.85 7.11 -58.79
C ILE A 9 49.14 8.15 -57.73
N LEU A 10 48.11 8.34 -56.84
CA LEU A 10 48.29 9.12 -55.63
C LEU A 10 48.76 8.21 -54.48
N PRO A 11 49.78 8.60 -53.70
CA PRO A 11 50.21 7.82 -52.56
C PRO A 11 49.23 8.01 -51.40
N VAL A 12 48.67 6.89 -50.89
CA VAL A 12 47.85 6.84 -49.64
C VAL A 12 48.87 6.88 -48.49
N TYR A 13 48.90 7.99 -47.76
CA TYR A 13 49.56 8.07 -46.46
C TYR A 13 48.62 7.40 -45.41
N MET A 14 49.05 6.24 -44.93
CA MET A 14 48.41 5.65 -43.69
C MET A 14 48.91 6.44 -42.47
N ILE A 15 48.05 7.23 -41.89
CA ILE A 15 48.25 7.81 -40.58
C ILE A 15 47.78 6.77 -39.56
N SER A 16 48.73 6.15 -38.86
CA SER A 16 48.45 5.28 -37.71
C SER A 16 48.08 6.16 -36.51
N PHE A 17 46.80 6.22 -36.19
CA PHE A 17 46.34 6.77 -34.91
C PHE A 17 46.46 5.66 -33.87
N SER A 18 47.51 5.70 -33.06
CA SER A 18 47.54 5.02 -31.75
C SER A 18 46.70 5.83 -30.76
N GLY A 19 45.41 5.57 -30.73
CA GLY A 19 44.53 6.09 -29.69
C GLY A 19 44.66 5.20 -28.47
N ASP A 20 45.24 5.75 -27.39
CA ASP A 20 45.10 5.18 -26.06
C ASP A 20 43.61 5.16 -25.72
N PHE A 21 43.02 3.96 -25.74
CA PHE A 21 41.73 3.75 -25.10
C PHE A 21 41.93 3.88 -23.60
N ALA A 22 41.71 5.08 -23.06
CA ALA A 22 41.49 5.27 -21.67
C ALA A 22 40.24 4.44 -21.34
N SER A 23 40.42 3.36 -20.58
CA SER A 23 39.35 2.61 -19.96
C SER A 23 38.56 3.59 -19.12
N ALA A 24 37.35 3.96 -19.58
CA ALA A 24 36.38 4.60 -18.75
C ALA A 24 36.12 3.60 -17.61
N LYS A 25 36.56 3.93 -16.40
CA LYS A 25 36.04 3.30 -15.20
C LYS A 25 34.54 3.46 -15.28
N ASP A 26 33.82 2.35 -15.28
CA ASP A 26 32.42 2.32 -14.89
C ASP A 26 32.33 3.02 -13.54
N ASP A 27 31.96 4.28 -13.58
CA ASP A 27 31.42 4.94 -12.39
C ASP A 27 30.17 4.14 -12.05
N ASN A 28 30.34 3.27 -11.06
CA ASN A 28 29.28 2.61 -10.36
C ASN A 28 28.32 3.72 -9.90
N VAL A 29 27.30 4.01 -10.69
CA VAL A 29 26.12 4.72 -10.23
C VAL A 29 25.43 3.74 -9.30
N GLN A 30 25.99 3.62 -8.12
CA GLN A 30 25.32 3.12 -6.95
C GLN A 30 24.21 4.14 -6.75
N SER A 31 23.02 3.82 -7.26
CA SER A 31 21.82 4.57 -6.91
C SER A 31 21.82 4.63 -5.39
N ASP A 32 22.06 5.83 -4.84
CA ASP A 32 21.70 6.14 -3.47
C ASP A 32 20.22 5.78 -3.37
N GLN A 33 19.93 4.55 -2.93
CA GLN A 33 18.64 4.23 -2.39
C GLN A 33 18.57 5.09 -1.12
N GLN A 34 18.04 6.30 -1.27
CA GLN A 34 17.67 7.11 -0.14
C GLN A 34 16.87 6.17 0.76
N ASN A 35 17.35 5.98 2.00
CA ASN A 35 16.67 5.18 3.00
C ASN A 35 15.28 5.83 3.20
N VAL A 36 14.28 5.31 2.49
CA VAL A 36 12.91 5.77 2.61
C VAL A 36 12.46 5.46 4.03
N LEU A 37 11.98 6.47 4.75
CA LEU A 37 11.43 6.28 6.08
C LEU A 37 10.03 5.67 5.98
N PRO A 38 9.79 4.43 6.46
CA PRO A 38 8.45 3.86 6.47
C PRO A 38 7.52 4.66 7.40
N LEU A 39 6.31 4.94 6.92
CA LEU A 39 5.30 5.73 7.62
C LEU A 39 4.13 4.82 7.99
N ALA A 40 4.11 4.35 9.24
CA ALA A 40 3.19 3.33 9.72
C ALA A 40 1.71 3.73 9.63
N ARG A 41 1.39 5.04 9.61
CA ARG A 41 0.03 5.57 9.51
C ARG A 41 -0.38 5.97 8.09
N ALA A 42 0.56 5.95 7.14
CA ALA A 42 0.28 6.41 5.79
C ALA A 42 -0.44 5.34 4.97
N HIS A 43 -1.63 5.69 4.45
CA HIS A 43 -2.43 4.84 3.59
C HIS A 43 -2.69 5.54 2.25
N ALA A 44 -2.19 4.95 1.16
CA ALA A 44 -2.43 5.41 -0.20
C ALA A 44 -3.82 4.94 -0.64
N HIS A 45 -4.79 5.86 -0.55
CA HIS A 45 -6.14 5.66 -1.04
C HIS A 45 -6.12 5.75 -2.57
N ASN A 46 -6.89 4.94 -3.27
CA ASN A 46 -6.87 4.85 -4.74
C ASN A 46 -5.44 4.71 -5.34
N ASP A 47 -4.54 3.98 -4.69
CA ASP A 47 -3.14 3.85 -5.12
C ASP A 47 -3.00 3.48 -6.60
N TYR A 48 -3.92 2.68 -7.13
CA TYR A 48 -3.96 2.26 -8.55
C TYR A 48 -4.21 3.41 -9.55
N GLU A 49 -4.63 4.59 -9.10
CA GLU A 49 -4.80 5.80 -9.95
C GLU A 49 -3.47 6.55 -10.14
N HIS A 50 -2.44 6.27 -9.36
CA HIS A 50 -1.10 6.85 -9.55
C HIS A 50 -0.43 6.32 -10.82
N THR A 51 0.53 7.09 -11.35
CA THR A 51 1.27 6.75 -12.58
C THR A 51 2.00 5.42 -12.45
N LEU A 52 2.56 5.14 -11.29
CA LEU A 52 3.23 3.88 -10.94
C LEU A 52 2.62 3.32 -9.66
N PRO A 53 1.47 2.60 -9.75
CA PRO A 53 0.82 2.00 -8.60
C PRO A 53 1.79 1.19 -7.73
N LEU A 54 1.60 1.20 -6.43
CA LEU A 54 2.48 0.67 -5.42
C LEU A 54 3.84 1.42 -5.33
N TYR A 55 4.55 1.58 -6.44
CA TYR A 55 5.90 2.16 -6.42
C TYR A 55 5.90 3.61 -5.96
N ASN A 56 4.92 4.43 -6.41
CA ASN A 56 4.81 5.80 -5.90
C ASN A 56 4.54 5.82 -4.39
N ALA A 57 3.67 4.96 -3.88
CA ALA A 57 3.44 4.83 -2.44
C ALA A 57 4.72 4.39 -1.68
N LEU A 58 5.46 3.42 -2.23
CA LEU A 58 6.72 2.97 -1.63
C LEU A 58 7.79 4.06 -1.61
N GLU A 59 7.91 4.87 -2.66
CA GLU A 59 8.85 6.00 -2.72
C GLU A 59 8.57 7.05 -1.64
N HIS A 60 7.30 7.23 -1.25
CA HIS A 60 6.87 8.13 -0.18
C HIS A 60 6.79 7.47 1.21
N GLY A 61 7.26 6.24 1.36
CA GLY A 61 7.30 5.55 2.65
C GLY A 61 5.98 4.99 3.14
N PHE A 62 4.95 4.92 2.31
CA PHE A 62 3.65 4.39 2.71
C PHE A 62 3.72 2.89 3.03
N THR A 63 3.14 2.50 4.14
CA THR A 63 3.09 1.09 4.57
C THR A 63 1.73 0.45 4.32
N SER A 64 0.82 1.18 3.67
CA SER A 64 -0.54 0.71 3.37
C SER A 64 -1.01 1.28 2.04
N VAL A 65 -1.57 0.42 1.17
CA VAL A 65 -2.10 0.80 -0.16
C VAL A 65 -3.45 0.12 -0.41
N GLU A 66 -4.26 0.74 -1.27
CA GLU A 66 -5.59 0.22 -1.67
C GLU A 66 -5.63 -0.11 -3.16
N ALA A 67 -6.21 -1.29 -3.47
CA ALA A 67 -6.48 -1.78 -4.82
C ALA A 67 -7.96 -2.11 -4.98
N ASP A 68 -8.67 -1.39 -5.84
CA ASP A 68 -10.05 -1.68 -6.22
C ASP A 68 -10.12 -2.79 -7.26
N VAL A 69 -10.85 -3.86 -6.99
CA VAL A 69 -10.77 -5.09 -7.78
C VAL A 69 -12.13 -5.49 -8.34
N TRP A 70 -12.13 -5.78 -9.65
CA TRP A 70 -13.23 -6.36 -10.40
C TRP A 70 -12.87 -7.77 -10.86
N LEU A 71 -13.75 -8.73 -10.64
CA LEU A 71 -13.65 -10.05 -11.27
C LEU A 71 -14.28 -9.98 -12.66
N VAL A 72 -13.47 -10.10 -13.69
CA VAL A 72 -13.92 -10.06 -15.10
C VAL A 72 -13.33 -11.25 -15.86
N ASN A 73 -14.18 -12.13 -16.37
CA ASN A 73 -13.77 -13.34 -17.12
C ASN A 73 -12.73 -14.22 -16.38
N GLY A 74 -12.80 -14.27 -15.05
CA GLY A 74 -11.89 -15.05 -14.21
C GLY A 74 -10.60 -14.33 -13.81
N GLU A 75 -10.38 -13.10 -14.30
CA GLU A 75 -9.22 -12.27 -13.95
C GLU A 75 -9.61 -11.18 -12.93
N LEU A 76 -8.70 -10.89 -12.00
CA LEU A 76 -8.84 -9.82 -11.00
C LEU A 76 -8.23 -8.54 -11.56
N LEU A 77 -9.06 -7.70 -12.16
CA LEU A 77 -8.65 -6.45 -12.80
C LEU A 77 -8.80 -5.26 -11.85
N VAL A 78 -7.85 -4.33 -11.90
CA VAL A 78 -7.78 -3.19 -10.97
C VAL A 78 -8.25 -1.91 -11.64
N ALA A 79 -9.33 -1.34 -11.12
CA ALA A 79 -9.88 -0.03 -11.51
C ALA A 79 -10.96 0.41 -10.52
N HIS A 80 -11.21 1.73 -10.41
CA HIS A 80 -12.34 2.25 -9.63
C HIS A 80 -13.68 1.86 -10.25
N ASP A 81 -13.85 2.12 -11.51
CA ASP A 81 -15.09 1.86 -12.25
C ASP A 81 -14.93 0.68 -13.21
N LYS A 82 -16.02 -0.06 -13.41
CA LYS A 82 -16.02 -1.24 -14.28
C LYS A 82 -15.67 -0.94 -15.74
N ASP A 83 -16.02 0.22 -16.24
CA ASP A 83 -15.74 0.66 -17.61
C ASP A 83 -14.28 1.14 -17.81
N LYS A 84 -13.50 1.22 -16.72
CA LYS A 84 -12.09 1.59 -16.71
C LYS A 84 -11.14 0.40 -16.59
N VAL A 85 -11.65 -0.82 -16.44
CA VAL A 85 -10.81 -2.01 -16.34
C VAL A 85 -9.98 -2.23 -17.62
N GLN A 86 -8.72 -2.62 -17.43
CA GLN A 86 -7.77 -2.95 -18.48
C GLN A 86 -7.19 -4.33 -18.21
N THR A 87 -7.01 -5.15 -19.24
CA THR A 87 -6.61 -6.55 -19.11
C THR A 87 -5.18 -6.75 -18.61
N ASP A 88 -4.32 -5.76 -18.75
CA ASP A 88 -2.94 -5.76 -18.28
C ASP A 88 -2.77 -5.20 -16.85
N ARG A 89 -3.82 -4.55 -16.32
CA ARG A 89 -3.83 -4.00 -14.96
C ARG A 89 -4.50 -4.97 -13.99
N THR A 90 -3.79 -6.02 -13.62
CA THR A 90 -4.29 -7.06 -12.71
C THR A 90 -3.80 -6.85 -11.27
N LEU A 91 -4.52 -7.39 -10.28
CA LEU A 91 -4.06 -7.44 -8.89
C LEU A 91 -2.65 -8.06 -8.79
N LYS A 92 -2.40 -9.09 -9.59
CA LYS A 92 -1.12 -9.78 -9.67
C LYS A 92 -0.01 -8.86 -10.16
N SER A 93 -0.19 -8.25 -11.35
CA SER A 93 0.85 -7.47 -12.02
C SER A 93 1.15 -6.14 -11.32
N LEU A 94 0.13 -5.50 -10.70
CA LEU A 94 0.31 -4.19 -10.05
C LEU A 94 0.76 -4.30 -8.59
N TYR A 95 0.41 -5.39 -7.90
CA TYR A 95 0.65 -5.48 -6.45
C TYR A 95 1.36 -6.77 -6.02
N LEU A 96 0.85 -7.97 -6.33
CA LEU A 96 1.36 -9.19 -5.72
C LEU A 96 2.76 -9.56 -6.20
N ASP A 97 3.04 -9.50 -7.50
CA ASP A 97 4.37 -9.76 -8.04
C ASP A 97 5.40 -8.70 -7.60
N PRO A 98 5.11 -7.38 -7.69
CA PRO A 98 6.01 -6.35 -7.19
C PRO A 98 6.29 -6.46 -5.67
N LEU A 99 5.26 -6.72 -4.85
CA LEU A 99 5.45 -6.90 -3.41
C LEU A 99 6.29 -8.14 -3.09
N MET A 100 6.07 -9.25 -3.80
CA MET A 100 6.91 -10.45 -3.64
C MET A 100 8.38 -10.14 -3.98
N THR A 101 8.61 -9.36 -5.04
CA THR A 101 9.97 -8.92 -5.42
C THR A 101 10.59 -8.09 -4.29
N LYS A 102 9.86 -7.10 -3.74
CA LYS A 102 10.35 -6.28 -2.62
C LYS A 102 10.67 -7.11 -1.38
N VAL A 103 9.81 -8.04 -1.02
CA VAL A 103 10.04 -8.95 0.12
C VAL A 103 11.28 -9.82 -0.08
N GLN A 104 11.55 -10.25 -1.31
CA GLN A 104 12.77 -11.01 -1.64
C GLN A 104 14.04 -10.15 -1.63
N GLU A 105 13.96 -8.91 -2.15
CA GLU A 105 15.08 -7.95 -2.19
C GLU A 105 15.50 -7.48 -0.79
N ASN A 106 14.55 -7.43 0.17
CA ASN A 106 14.73 -6.87 1.51
C ASN A 106 14.70 -7.94 2.62
N ASP A 107 15.10 -9.17 2.32
CA ASP A 107 15.25 -10.26 3.31
C ASP A 107 13.99 -10.56 4.13
N GLY A 108 12.82 -10.44 3.52
CA GLY A 108 11.54 -10.82 4.14
C GLY A 108 10.66 -9.65 4.59
N ALA A 109 10.99 -8.42 4.21
CA ALA A 109 10.21 -7.21 4.48
C ALA A 109 9.96 -6.40 3.20
N VAL A 110 8.97 -5.50 3.19
CA VAL A 110 8.75 -4.60 2.04
C VAL A 110 9.77 -3.47 2.02
N TYR A 111 10.12 -2.93 3.17
CA TYR A 111 11.20 -1.97 3.35
C TYR A 111 12.36 -2.61 4.10
N LYS A 112 13.57 -2.29 3.71
CA LYS A 112 14.77 -2.77 4.39
C LYS A 112 14.78 -2.29 5.84
N ASP A 113 15.13 -3.21 6.76
CA ASP A 113 15.24 -2.93 8.20
C ASP A 113 13.93 -2.44 8.87
N TYR A 114 12.75 -2.80 8.27
CA TYR A 114 11.43 -2.49 8.83
C TYR A 114 10.66 -3.77 9.12
N ASP A 115 10.58 -4.15 10.39
CA ASP A 115 10.03 -5.43 10.86
C ASP A 115 8.49 -5.46 10.98
N HIS A 116 7.81 -4.36 10.63
CA HIS A 116 6.37 -4.29 10.67
C HIS A 116 5.73 -4.68 9.33
N GLU A 117 4.48 -5.11 9.41
CA GLU A 117 3.70 -5.53 8.24
C GLU A 117 3.42 -4.38 7.27
N PHE A 118 3.44 -4.67 5.99
CA PHE A 118 2.84 -3.84 4.95
C PHE A 118 1.39 -4.26 4.74
N ILE A 119 0.47 -3.32 4.54
CA ILE A 119 -0.95 -3.60 4.41
C ILE A 119 -1.40 -3.41 2.96
N LEU A 120 -1.93 -4.46 2.37
CA LEU A 120 -2.62 -4.41 1.08
C LEU A 120 -4.14 -4.49 1.30
N TRP A 121 -4.85 -3.39 1.05
CA TRP A 121 -6.30 -3.40 1.00
C TRP A 121 -6.77 -3.81 -0.39
N ILE A 122 -7.68 -4.77 -0.44
CA ILE A 122 -8.34 -5.20 -1.66
C ILE A 122 -9.82 -4.88 -1.51
N ASP A 123 -10.26 -3.82 -2.20
CA ASP A 123 -11.66 -3.39 -2.20
C ASP A 123 -12.41 -4.08 -3.33
N ILE A 124 -13.32 -4.98 -2.98
CA ILE A 124 -14.12 -5.74 -3.94
C ILE A 124 -15.23 -4.87 -4.50
N LYS A 125 -15.18 -4.61 -5.82
CA LYS A 125 -16.16 -3.79 -6.56
C LYS A 125 -17.21 -4.63 -7.30
N SER A 126 -16.93 -5.92 -7.53
CA SER A 126 -17.86 -6.85 -8.18
C SER A 126 -18.65 -7.69 -7.17
N GLU A 127 -19.24 -8.80 -7.61
CA GLU A 127 -19.96 -9.74 -6.77
C GLU A 127 -19.03 -10.30 -5.67
N ASP A 128 -19.53 -10.42 -4.45
CA ASP A 128 -18.75 -10.61 -3.24
C ASP A 128 -18.03 -11.98 -3.16
N GLU A 129 -18.78 -13.07 -3.14
CA GLU A 129 -18.24 -14.41 -2.88
C GLU A 129 -17.37 -14.92 -4.04
N ALA A 130 -17.82 -14.76 -5.30
CA ALA A 130 -17.06 -15.21 -6.46
C ALA A 130 -15.74 -14.45 -6.59
N THR A 131 -15.76 -13.14 -6.33
CA THR A 131 -14.55 -12.31 -6.37
C THR A 131 -13.59 -12.67 -5.25
N TYR A 132 -14.11 -12.85 -4.03
CA TYR A 132 -13.28 -13.27 -2.90
C TYR A 132 -12.66 -14.65 -3.12
N LEU A 133 -13.39 -15.61 -3.69
CA LEU A 133 -12.85 -16.92 -4.04
C LEU A 133 -11.67 -16.84 -5.03
N ALA A 134 -11.78 -15.96 -6.03
CA ALA A 134 -10.69 -15.71 -6.96
C ALA A 134 -9.48 -15.06 -6.26
N ILE A 135 -9.73 -14.10 -5.35
CA ILE A 135 -8.69 -13.48 -4.52
C ILE A 135 -8.01 -14.52 -3.64
N ASP A 136 -8.77 -15.31 -2.86
CA ASP A 136 -8.22 -16.32 -1.95
C ASP A 136 -7.36 -17.35 -2.70
N LYS A 137 -7.82 -17.79 -3.89
CA LYS A 137 -7.04 -18.67 -4.75
C LYS A 137 -5.71 -18.04 -5.16
N GLN A 138 -5.73 -16.78 -5.57
CA GLN A 138 -4.52 -16.07 -5.98
C GLN A 138 -3.57 -15.81 -4.80
N LEU A 139 -4.09 -15.40 -3.63
CA LEU A 139 -3.29 -15.17 -2.43
C LEU A 139 -2.53 -16.43 -1.95
N ARG A 140 -3.09 -17.61 -2.14
CA ARG A 140 -2.41 -18.89 -1.81
C ARG A 140 -1.13 -19.12 -2.58
N GLU A 141 -0.99 -18.55 -3.78
CA GLU A 141 0.25 -18.62 -4.57
C GLU A 141 1.37 -17.77 -3.92
N TYR A 142 1.00 -16.81 -3.08
CA TYR A 142 1.89 -15.87 -2.39
C TYR A 142 1.99 -16.11 -0.87
N GLU A 143 1.58 -17.27 -0.38
CA GLU A 143 1.51 -17.59 1.06
C GLU A 143 2.79 -17.31 1.85
N ARG A 144 3.95 -17.35 1.17
CA ARG A 144 5.27 -17.14 1.81
C ARG A 144 5.49 -15.71 2.31
N MET A 145 4.84 -14.73 1.69
CA MET A 145 4.94 -13.33 2.10
C MET A 145 3.74 -12.86 2.93
N LEU A 146 2.65 -13.65 2.96
CA LEU A 146 1.38 -13.21 3.53
C LEU A 146 1.19 -13.65 4.98
N THR A 147 0.55 -12.77 5.76
CA THR A 147 0.00 -13.14 7.07
C THR A 147 -1.05 -14.23 6.91
N LYS A 148 -0.89 -15.30 7.69
CA LYS A 148 -1.79 -16.46 7.70
C LYS A 148 -2.63 -16.49 8.96
N PHE A 149 -3.93 -16.59 8.80
CA PHE A 149 -4.91 -16.74 9.86
C PHE A 149 -5.41 -18.19 9.88
N ALA A 150 -5.23 -18.87 11.01
CA ALA A 150 -5.56 -20.28 11.15
C ALA A 150 -6.06 -20.58 12.58
N PRO A 151 -6.69 -21.72 12.86
CA PRO A 151 -7.11 -22.08 14.21
C PRO A 151 -5.99 -22.12 15.26
N SER A 152 -4.75 -22.29 14.80
CA SER A 152 -3.55 -22.23 15.66
C SER A 152 -3.14 -20.79 16.02
N GLY A 153 -3.83 -19.77 15.51
CA GLY A 153 -3.55 -18.36 15.65
C GLY A 153 -3.03 -17.71 14.38
N VAL A 154 -2.62 -16.44 14.51
CA VAL A 154 -2.05 -15.64 13.42
C VAL A 154 -0.56 -15.93 13.29
N LYS A 155 -0.13 -16.25 12.07
CA LYS A 155 1.30 -16.27 11.71
C LYS A 155 1.57 -15.04 10.86
N PRO A 156 2.22 -14.01 11.40
CA PRO A 156 2.53 -12.80 10.64
C PRO A 156 3.43 -13.10 9.44
N GLY A 157 3.16 -12.44 8.32
CA GLY A 157 3.99 -12.34 7.14
C GLY A 157 4.44 -10.89 6.93
N ALA A 158 5.24 -10.65 5.89
CA ALA A 158 5.64 -9.30 5.51
C ALA A 158 4.45 -8.44 5.09
N ILE A 159 3.38 -9.07 4.59
CA ILE A 159 2.19 -8.41 4.07
C ILE A 159 0.95 -8.99 4.73
N THR A 160 0.09 -8.09 5.23
CA THR A 160 -1.25 -8.43 5.67
C THR A 160 -2.27 -7.89 4.68
N VAL A 161 -3.19 -8.73 4.23
CA VAL A 161 -4.25 -8.35 3.30
C VAL A 161 -5.54 -8.08 4.06
N TYR A 162 -6.19 -6.94 3.78
CA TYR A 162 -7.54 -6.63 4.26
C TYR A 162 -8.52 -6.63 3.08
N ILE A 163 -9.64 -7.34 3.23
CA ILE A 163 -10.71 -7.34 2.23
C ILE A 163 -11.74 -6.29 2.62
N SER A 164 -11.97 -5.34 1.73
CA SER A 164 -12.95 -4.25 1.83
C SER A 164 -14.01 -4.33 0.71
N GLY A 165 -14.87 -3.32 0.60
CA GLY A 165 -15.93 -3.25 -0.42
C GLY A 165 -17.03 -4.32 -0.21
N ASN A 166 -17.37 -5.02 -1.29
CA ASN A 166 -18.33 -6.11 -1.29
C ASN A 166 -17.71 -7.40 -0.74
N ARG A 167 -17.50 -7.49 0.57
CA ARG A 167 -16.81 -8.59 1.22
C ARG A 167 -17.77 -9.65 1.77
N PRO A 168 -17.57 -10.95 1.49
CA PRO A 168 -18.47 -12.03 1.91
C PRO A 168 -18.18 -12.45 3.35
N ARG A 169 -18.69 -11.72 4.33
CA ARG A 169 -18.43 -11.93 5.76
C ARG A 169 -18.61 -13.37 6.19
N THR A 170 -19.78 -13.94 5.94
CA THR A 170 -20.13 -15.30 6.38
C THR A 170 -19.19 -16.34 5.80
N TYR A 171 -18.81 -16.19 4.52
CA TYR A 171 -17.85 -17.08 3.89
C TYR A 171 -16.48 -16.99 4.58
N MET A 172 -15.96 -15.78 4.76
CA MET A 172 -14.64 -15.54 5.38
C MET A 172 -14.61 -16.02 6.84
N GLU A 173 -15.68 -15.83 7.63
CA GLU A 173 -15.78 -16.31 9.02
C GLU A 173 -15.68 -17.84 9.11
N ASN A 174 -16.25 -18.57 8.14
CA ASN A 174 -16.27 -20.01 8.11
C ASN A 174 -15.00 -20.66 7.51
N GLN A 175 -14.08 -19.87 6.95
CA GLN A 175 -12.82 -20.41 6.45
C GLN A 175 -11.87 -20.83 7.58
N THR A 176 -11.38 -22.04 7.51
CA THR A 176 -10.40 -22.60 8.48
C THR A 176 -9.04 -21.91 8.36
N VAL A 177 -8.60 -21.62 7.13
CA VAL A 177 -7.32 -20.96 6.84
C VAL A 177 -7.55 -19.86 5.85
N ARG A 178 -7.13 -18.64 6.20
CA ARG A 178 -7.22 -17.44 5.37
C ARG A 178 -5.85 -16.76 5.23
N TYR A 179 -5.67 -16.08 4.10
CA TYR A 179 -4.53 -15.18 3.85
C TYR A 179 -4.98 -13.72 3.77
N ALA A 180 -6.21 -13.45 4.19
CA ALA A 180 -6.77 -12.12 4.30
C ALA A 180 -7.64 -11.99 5.54
N ALA A 181 -7.73 -10.79 6.10
CA ALA A 181 -8.61 -10.43 7.18
C ALA A 181 -9.77 -9.55 6.68
N TYR A 182 -10.80 -9.41 7.48
CA TYR A 182 -12.02 -8.69 7.16
C TYR A 182 -11.92 -7.23 7.63
N ASP A 183 -12.14 -6.28 6.72
CA ASP A 183 -12.29 -4.87 7.05
C ASP A 183 -13.64 -4.63 7.70
N GLY A 184 -13.68 -4.41 9.02
CA GLY A 184 -14.89 -4.13 9.79
C GLY A 184 -15.45 -2.72 9.56
N ARG A 185 -16.57 -2.45 10.22
CA ARG A 185 -17.20 -1.12 10.27
C ARG A 185 -17.36 -0.68 11.71
N MET A 186 -17.71 0.57 11.97
CA MET A 186 -17.94 1.05 13.35
C MET A 186 -19.07 0.29 14.07
N SER A 187 -19.97 -0.36 13.35
CA SER A 187 -20.95 -1.30 13.91
C SER A 187 -20.33 -2.56 14.53
N ASP A 188 -19.09 -2.88 14.15
CA ASP A 188 -18.36 -4.03 14.68
C ASP A 188 -17.54 -3.70 15.94
N LEU A 189 -17.42 -2.44 16.34
CA LEU A 189 -16.56 -1.97 17.44
C LEU A 189 -16.80 -2.71 18.77
N ASN A 190 -18.03 -3.06 19.07
CA ASN A 190 -18.41 -3.79 20.28
C ASN A 190 -19.10 -5.12 19.97
N SER A 191 -18.89 -5.70 18.79
CA SER A 191 -19.51 -6.95 18.36
C SER A 191 -18.94 -8.19 19.05
N GLY A 192 -17.80 -8.08 19.71
CA GLY A 192 -17.05 -9.22 20.25
C GLY A 192 -16.30 -10.03 19.19
N ALA A 193 -16.29 -9.58 17.92
CA ALA A 193 -15.50 -10.23 16.88
C ALA A 193 -14.00 -10.16 17.18
N SER A 194 -13.31 -11.27 16.99
CA SER A 194 -11.86 -11.35 17.21
C SER A 194 -11.10 -10.39 16.30
N SER A 195 -10.07 -9.71 16.82
CA SER A 195 -9.12 -8.95 16.02
C SER A 195 -8.30 -9.81 15.05
N GLU A 196 -8.29 -11.13 15.19
CA GLU A 196 -7.75 -12.05 14.19
C GLU A 196 -8.64 -12.16 12.94
N PHE A 197 -9.94 -11.83 13.07
CA PHE A 197 -10.87 -11.76 11.94
C PHE A 197 -11.12 -10.35 11.47
N ILE A 198 -11.38 -9.42 12.40
CA ILE A 198 -11.59 -7.99 12.15
C ILE A 198 -10.45 -7.19 12.81
N PRO A 199 -9.27 -7.12 12.20
CA PRO A 199 -8.13 -6.39 12.79
C PRO A 199 -8.24 -4.88 12.63
N VAL A 200 -9.18 -4.40 11.82
CA VAL A 200 -9.37 -2.98 11.53
C VAL A 200 -10.84 -2.63 11.43
N LEU A 201 -11.18 -1.44 11.90
CA LEU A 201 -12.50 -0.83 11.75
C LEU A 201 -12.35 0.40 10.84
N SER A 202 -12.92 0.33 9.66
CA SER A 202 -12.84 1.36 8.63
C SER A 202 -14.24 1.86 8.29
N ASP A 203 -14.50 3.17 8.39
CA ASP A 203 -15.82 3.71 8.08
C ASP A 203 -15.74 5.13 7.50
N ASN A 204 -16.85 5.57 6.94
CA ASN A 204 -17.02 6.90 6.39
C ASN A 204 -17.05 7.94 7.51
N TRP A 205 -16.12 8.90 7.49
CA TRP A 205 -16.03 9.99 8.45
C TRP A 205 -17.37 10.73 8.63
N THR A 206 -18.02 11.07 7.51
CA THR A 206 -19.24 11.88 7.52
C THR A 206 -20.47 11.19 8.11
N LYS A 207 -20.42 9.86 8.31
CA LYS A 207 -21.46 9.12 9.04
C LYS A 207 -21.34 9.28 10.55
N HIS A 208 -20.18 9.68 11.04
CA HIS A 208 -19.86 9.72 12.47
C HIS A 208 -19.59 11.12 12.98
N PHE A 209 -19.08 12.01 12.12
CA PHE A 209 -18.64 13.35 12.45
C PHE A 209 -19.19 14.36 11.45
N THR A 210 -19.50 15.56 11.94
CA THR A 210 -19.94 16.70 11.12
C THR A 210 -18.82 17.69 10.84
N TRP A 211 -17.77 17.69 11.68
CA TRP A 211 -16.62 18.54 11.51
C TRP A 211 -15.72 18.05 10.36
N LEU A 212 -15.36 18.97 9.47
CA LEU A 212 -14.58 18.72 8.26
C LEU A 212 -13.29 19.55 8.22
N GLY A 213 -12.68 19.81 9.38
CA GLY A 213 -11.39 20.51 9.47
C GLY A 213 -11.47 22.02 9.50
N VAL A 214 -12.65 22.63 9.51
CA VAL A 214 -12.82 24.09 9.54
C VAL A 214 -13.08 24.57 10.97
N GLY A 215 -12.22 25.47 11.45
CA GLY A 215 -12.27 25.92 12.85
C GLY A 215 -11.87 24.82 13.83
N PRO A 216 -12.04 25.04 15.15
CA PRO A 216 -11.73 24.02 16.14
C PRO A 216 -12.72 22.86 16.08
N MET A 217 -12.22 21.62 16.25
CA MET A 217 -13.09 20.47 16.36
C MET A 217 -14.00 20.58 17.59
N PRO A 218 -15.33 20.35 17.47
CA PRO A 218 -16.22 20.36 18.62
C PRO A 218 -15.78 19.33 19.67
N GLN A 219 -15.77 19.72 20.94
CA GLN A 219 -15.28 18.88 22.04
C GLN A 219 -15.99 17.51 22.09
N VAL A 220 -17.30 17.48 21.86
CA VAL A 220 -18.10 16.24 21.85
C VAL A 220 -17.66 15.28 20.73
N GLU A 221 -17.27 15.81 19.57
CA GLU A 221 -16.78 14.98 18.45
C GLU A 221 -15.36 14.47 18.71
N ARG A 222 -14.50 15.29 19.31
CA ARG A 222 -13.15 14.86 19.74
C ARG A 222 -13.22 13.77 20.79
N GLU A 223 -14.08 13.91 21.79
CA GLU A 223 -14.30 12.87 22.81
C GLU A 223 -14.82 11.57 22.19
N LYS A 224 -15.75 11.68 21.22
CA LYS A 224 -16.25 10.52 20.47
C LYS A 224 -15.14 9.83 19.67
N LEU A 225 -14.28 10.59 18.96
CA LEU A 225 -13.15 10.06 18.22
C LEU A 225 -12.20 9.29 19.15
N ASN A 226 -11.78 9.91 20.25
CA ASN A 226 -10.92 9.30 21.25
C ASN A 226 -11.54 8.03 21.85
N SER A 227 -12.85 8.04 22.14
CA SER A 227 -13.57 6.86 22.66
C SER A 227 -13.55 5.70 21.66
N ILE A 228 -13.81 5.98 20.37
CA ILE A 228 -13.77 4.96 19.30
C ILE A 228 -12.37 4.33 19.23
N VAL A 229 -11.32 5.15 19.12
CA VAL A 229 -9.95 4.66 18.98
C VAL A 229 -9.51 3.89 20.21
N THR A 230 -9.75 4.42 21.42
CA THR A 230 -9.40 3.73 22.67
C THR A 230 -10.09 2.38 22.79
N THR A 231 -11.37 2.30 22.42
CA THR A 231 -12.12 1.04 22.47
C THR A 231 -11.60 0.04 21.43
N ALA A 232 -11.35 0.49 20.20
CA ALA A 232 -10.80 -0.37 19.16
C ALA A 232 -9.43 -0.93 19.56
N HIS A 233 -8.53 -0.07 20.05
CA HIS A 233 -7.21 -0.48 20.53
C HIS A 233 -7.27 -1.46 21.70
N ALA A 234 -8.20 -1.26 22.64
CA ALA A 234 -8.42 -2.21 23.73
C ALA A 234 -8.85 -3.60 23.22
N ASN A 235 -9.55 -3.66 22.09
CA ASN A 235 -9.95 -4.88 21.40
C ASN A 235 -8.84 -5.44 20.48
N GLY A 236 -7.68 -4.77 20.35
CA GLY A 236 -6.60 -5.11 19.43
C GLY A 236 -6.93 -4.82 17.95
N GLN A 237 -7.82 -3.85 17.71
CA GLN A 237 -8.27 -3.45 16.39
C GLN A 237 -7.72 -2.09 16.02
N LYS A 238 -7.30 -1.91 14.77
CA LYS A 238 -6.88 -0.64 14.17
C LYS A 238 -8.10 0.18 13.74
N VAL A 239 -7.92 1.48 13.50
CA VAL A 239 -8.98 2.40 13.06
C VAL A 239 -8.54 3.17 11.81
N ARG A 240 -9.44 3.29 10.84
CA ARG A 240 -9.34 4.13 9.64
C ARG A 240 -10.65 4.88 9.42
N PHE A 241 -10.56 6.14 8.98
CA PHE A 241 -11.72 6.87 8.44
C PHE A 241 -11.44 7.29 7.00
N TRP A 242 -12.36 6.95 6.09
CA TRP A 242 -12.36 7.43 4.71
C TRP A 242 -13.42 8.52 4.51
N ALA A 243 -13.51 9.13 3.31
CA ALA A 243 -14.32 10.31 3.02
C ALA A 243 -13.99 11.53 3.92
N THR A 244 -12.75 11.63 4.34
CA THR A 244 -12.18 12.82 4.96
C THR A 244 -11.87 13.87 3.89
N PRO A 245 -11.85 15.20 4.20
CA PRO A 245 -11.34 16.21 3.29
C PRO A 245 -9.92 15.87 2.84
N ASP A 246 -9.69 15.74 1.51
CA ASP A 246 -8.38 15.35 0.98
C ASP A 246 -7.74 16.38 0.02
N LEU A 247 -8.47 17.42 -0.39
CA LEU A 247 -7.87 18.52 -1.15
C LEU A 247 -6.84 19.27 -0.30
N PRO A 248 -5.70 19.74 -0.90
CA PRO A 248 -4.62 20.43 -0.19
C PRO A 248 -5.07 21.77 0.38
N THR A 249 -5.68 21.74 1.53
CA THR A 249 -6.24 22.90 2.24
C THR A 249 -5.89 22.82 3.73
N PRO A 250 -5.92 23.95 4.46
CA PRO A 250 -5.76 23.95 5.92
C PRO A 250 -6.76 23.05 6.66
N ALA A 251 -7.94 22.81 6.09
CA ALA A 251 -8.94 21.93 6.67
C ALA A 251 -8.50 20.46 6.68
N ARG A 252 -7.84 19.99 5.61
CA ARG A 252 -7.24 18.66 5.54
C ARG A 252 -6.18 18.47 6.62
N GLU A 253 -5.24 19.42 6.73
CA GLU A 253 -4.17 19.33 7.72
C GLU A 253 -4.69 19.39 9.15
N ALA A 254 -5.72 20.21 9.42
CA ALA A 254 -6.36 20.27 10.71
C ALA A 254 -7.01 18.91 11.07
N LEU A 255 -7.62 18.25 10.09
CA LEU A 255 -8.21 16.93 10.29
C LEU A 255 -7.13 15.86 10.49
N TRP A 256 -6.06 15.83 9.69
CA TRP A 256 -4.94 14.92 9.90
C TRP A 256 -4.32 15.06 11.30
N LYS A 257 -4.25 16.31 11.82
CA LYS A 257 -3.75 16.57 13.16
C LYS A 257 -4.64 15.93 14.22
N GLU A 258 -5.96 16.10 14.14
CA GLU A 258 -6.89 15.48 15.08
C GLU A 258 -6.86 13.93 15.00
N LEU A 259 -6.72 13.36 13.79
CA LEU A 259 -6.54 11.91 13.62
C LEU A 259 -5.25 11.41 14.27
N LEU A 260 -4.14 12.14 14.07
CA LEU A 260 -2.85 11.82 14.66
C LEU A 260 -2.89 11.90 16.20
N GLU A 261 -3.45 13.00 16.74
CA GLU A 261 -3.59 13.22 18.19
C GLU A 261 -4.49 12.15 18.85
N ALA A 262 -5.52 11.68 18.14
CA ALA A 262 -6.40 10.59 18.59
C ALA A 262 -5.78 9.19 18.43
N ASN A 263 -4.58 9.08 17.87
CA ASN A 263 -3.92 7.81 17.56
C ASN A 263 -4.68 6.91 16.56
N VAL A 264 -5.35 7.50 15.57
CA VAL A 264 -5.91 6.76 14.45
C VAL A 264 -4.79 6.06 13.68
N ASP A 265 -4.97 4.79 13.31
CA ASP A 265 -3.90 3.96 12.76
C ASP A 265 -3.59 4.24 11.28
N PHE A 266 -4.61 4.63 10.51
CA PHE A 266 -4.43 4.95 9.09
C PHE A 266 -5.00 6.32 8.75
N ILE A 267 -4.16 7.17 8.20
CA ILE A 267 -4.52 8.46 7.60
C ILE A 267 -4.43 8.27 6.10
N ASN A 268 -5.55 8.40 5.39
CA ASN A 268 -5.59 8.17 3.95
C ASN A 268 -5.56 9.46 3.14
N THR A 269 -4.96 9.37 1.96
CA THR A 269 -4.87 10.46 0.99
C THR A 269 -4.60 9.94 -0.41
N ASP A 270 -5.01 10.73 -1.42
CA ASP A 270 -4.55 10.62 -2.81
C ASP A 270 -3.32 11.50 -3.08
N TYR A 271 -2.85 12.30 -2.10
CA TYR A 271 -1.71 13.23 -2.19
C TYR A 271 -0.53 12.75 -1.35
N LEU A 272 0.23 11.80 -1.87
CA LEU A 272 1.25 11.05 -1.12
C LEU A 272 2.33 11.94 -0.50
N ALA A 273 2.90 12.87 -1.29
CA ALA A 273 3.97 13.75 -0.83
C ALA A 273 3.53 14.66 0.34
N ASP A 274 2.27 15.13 0.32
CA ASP A 274 1.75 16.00 1.37
C ASP A 274 1.62 15.26 2.71
N LEU A 275 1.13 14.02 2.68
CA LEU A 275 1.01 13.23 3.89
C LEU A 275 2.38 12.75 4.41
N GLU A 276 3.31 12.44 3.53
CA GLU A 276 4.69 12.14 3.89
C GLU A 276 5.31 13.32 4.67
N GLU A 277 5.24 14.53 4.12
CA GLU A 277 5.76 15.74 4.77
C GLU A 277 5.08 15.97 6.12
N PHE A 278 3.74 15.85 6.16
CA PHE A 278 2.96 16.02 7.37
C PHE A 278 3.37 15.04 8.48
N LEU A 279 3.45 13.74 8.18
CA LEU A 279 3.81 12.71 9.16
C LEU A 279 5.27 12.85 9.63
N LYS A 280 6.20 13.08 8.73
CA LYS A 280 7.61 13.33 9.11
C LYS A 280 7.78 14.51 10.05
N LYS A 281 6.93 15.52 9.94
CA LYS A 281 6.98 16.73 10.77
C LYS A 281 6.24 16.59 12.09
N ASN A 282 5.12 15.88 12.12
CA ASN A 282 4.16 15.93 13.23
C ASN A 282 4.06 14.62 14.02
N ASP A 283 4.38 13.46 13.43
CA ASP A 283 4.36 12.18 14.13
C ASP A 283 5.72 11.96 14.82
N PRO A 284 5.77 11.84 16.16
CA PRO A 284 7.02 11.62 16.89
C PRO A 284 7.61 10.22 16.65
N GLN A 285 6.82 9.27 16.18
CA GLN A 285 7.22 7.88 15.91
C GLN A 285 6.62 7.40 14.58
N PRO A 286 6.98 8.04 13.45
CA PRO A 286 6.28 7.84 12.17
C PRO A 286 6.36 6.40 11.63
N SER A 287 7.37 5.64 12.03
CA SER A 287 7.57 4.25 11.61
C SER A 287 6.94 3.22 12.56
N GLU A 288 6.38 3.64 13.70
CA GLU A 288 5.84 2.72 14.70
C GLU A 288 4.32 2.60 14.59
N PRO A 289 3.77 1.42 14.26
CA PRO A 289 2.32 1.19 14.27
C PRO A 289 1.78 1.16 15.70
N GLN A 290 0.57 1.66 15.92
CA GLN A 290 -0.07 1.67 17.25
C GLN A 290 -0.51 0.25 17.68
N ILE A 291 -0.94 -0.58 16.74
CA ILE A 291 -1.40 -1.94 16.97
C ILE A 291 -0.64 -2.89 16.04
N THR A 292 -0.09 -3.97 16.60
CA THR A 292 0.54 -5.07 15.85
C THR A 292 -0.12 -6.40 16.23
N PHE A 293 -0.09 -7.39 15.35
CA PHE A 293 -0.43 -8.76 15.74
C PHE A 293 0.59 -9.23 16.78
N LYS A 294 0.12 -9.52 18.00
CA LYS A 294 0.98 -10.08 19.04
C LYS A 294 1.44 -11.45 18.57
N ASN A 295 2.75 -11.61 18.35
CA ASN A 295 3.34 -12.93 18.26
C ASN A 295 3.04 -13.63 19.58
N LYS A 296 2.16 -14.62 19.60
CA LYS A 296 2.15 -15.62 20.65
C LYS A 296 3.46 -16.38 20.48
N ARG A 297 4.53 -15.89 21.14
CA ARG A 297 5.75 -16.69 21.32
C ARG A 297 5.33 -17.92 22.07
N SER A 298 5.39 -19.06 21.38
CA SER A 298 5.24 -20.41 21.92
C SER A 298 6.29 -20.69 22.98
#